data_7669c01fd29f8a3516b482d48564240e
#
_entry.id   7669c01fd29f8a3516b482d48564240e
#
_cell.length_a   1.000
_cell.length_b   1.000
_cell.length_c   1.000
_cell.angle_alpha   90.00
_cell.angle_beta   90.00
_cell.angle_gamma   90.00
#
_symmetry.space_group_name_H-M   'P 1'
#
loop_
_entity.id
_entity.type
_entity.pdbx_description
1 polymer ?
#
loop_
_entity_poly.entity_id
_entity_poly.type
_entity_poly.pdbx_seq_one_letter_code
_entity_poly.pdbx_strand_id
1 'polypeptide(L)'
;LFVRVCEGHRRHRDYPRHNLHEALMETAACFPVYRSYVSPSAKPVSPADERRIAGAVERAKEERPDLDAGLFGFLADLLLLRFDGPLEKDLALQFQQLTGPAMAKGVEDTAFYRYNRLTGLNEVGGDPGLFGVSPEQFHEACADARESRPFSLLASTTHDTKRSEDVRARLALLSEIPERWAEAVRRWAGRNGRHRRDGAPDRNTEYLFYQ
;
A
#
# COMPACT_ATOMS: atom_id res chain seq x y z
N LEU A 1 -18.76 -14.50 1.19
CA LEU A 1 -18.54 -14.79 2.60
C LEU A 1 -19.16 -13.70 3.49
N PHE A 2 -18.83 -12.41 3.31
CA PHE A 2 -19.33 -11.33 4.17
C PHE A 2 -20.86 -11.26 4.23
N VAL A 3 -21.55 -11.43 3.10
CA VAL A 3 -23.03 -11.54 3.09
C VAL A 3 -23.53 -12.62 4.06
N ARG A 4 -22.94 -13.81 4.01
CA ARG A 4 -23.32 -14.93 4.89
C ARG A 4 -23.03 -14.62 6.36
N VAL A 5 -21.96 -13.90 6.66
CA VAL A 5 -21.69 -13.42 8.01
C VAL A 5 -22.78 -12.45 8.45
N CYS A 6 -23.12 -11.46 7.62
CA CYS A 6 -24.15 -10.47 7.92
C CYS A 6 -25.53 -11.13 8.17
N GLU A 7 -25.92 -12.13 7.37
CA GLU A 7 -27.17 -12.89 7.54
C GLU A 7 -27.29 -13.53 8.94
N GLY A 8 -26.16 -13.94 9.53
CA GLY A 8 -26.08 -14.45 10.89
C GLY A 8 -26.20 -13.38 11.99
N HIS A 9 -26.11 -12.11 11.67
CA HIS A 9 -26.11 -11.00 12.62
C HIS A 9 -27.34 -10.12 12.49
N ARG A 10 -28.29 -10.24 13.44
CA ARG A 10 -29.58 -9.54 13.39
C ARG A 10 -29.51 -8.04 13.07
N ARG A 11 -28.48 -7.34 13.51
CA ARG A 11 -28.29 -5.89 13.29
C ARG A 11 -27.73 -5.55 11.92
N HIS A 12 -27.14 -6.53 11.21
CA HIS A 12 -26.34 -6.29 10.00
C HIS A 12 -26.84 -7.04 8.77
N ARG A 13 -27.88 -7.88 8.92
CA ARG A 13 -28.40 -8.74 7.85
C ARG A 13 -29.07 -7.98 6.69
N ASP A 14 -29.51 -6.75 6.94
CA ASP A 14 -30.27 -5.96 5.99
C ASP A 14 -29.40 -5.02 5.12
N TYR A 15 -28.06 -5.06 5.30
CA TYR A 15 -27.16 -4.29 4.43
C TYR A 15 -27.18 -4.81 2.98
N PRO A 16 -27.35 -3.91 1.99
CA PRO A 16 -27.25 -4.28 0.58
C PRO A 16 -25.91 -4.90 0.25
N ARG A 17 -25.90 -5.94 -0.58
CA ARG A 17 -24.69 -6.64 -1.01
C ARG A 17 -23.64 -5.69 -1.61
N HIS A 18 -24.08 -4.68 -2.36
CA HIS A 18 -23.22 -3.65 -2.91
C HIS A 18 -22.45 -2.90 -1.81
N ASN A 19 -23.16 -2.45 -0.76
CA ASN A 19 -22.52 -1.71 0.33
C ASN A 19 -21.48 -2.57 1.08
N LEU A 20 -21.77 -3.87 1.27
CA LEU A 20 -20.82 -4.80 1.86
C LEU A 20 -19.54 -4.95 1.00
N HIS A 21 -19.72 -5.02 -0.31
CA HIS A 21 -18.60 -5.11 -1.26
C HIS A 21 -17.75 -3.84 -1.23
N GLU A 22 -18.40 -2.68 -1.33
CA GLU A 22 -17.72 -1.37 -1.31
C GLU A 22 -16.96 -1.14 0.00
N ALA A 23 -17.55 -1.46 1.15
CA ALA A 23 -16.88 -1.34 2.45
C ALA A 23 -15.63 -2.22 2.55
N LEU A 24 -15.68 -3.47 2.04
CA LEU A 24 -14.52 -4.36 1.98
C LEU A 24 -13.43 -3.82 1.06
N MET A 25 -13.82 -3.39 -0.13
CA MET A 25 -12.88 -2.85 -1.13
C MET A 25 -12.15 -1.62 -0.58
N GLU A 26 -12.90 -0.67 -0.05
CA GLU A 26 -12.33 0.57 0.48
C GLU A 26 -11.42 0.31 1.68
N THR A 27 -11.86 -0.56 2.61
CA THR A 27 -10.99 -0.95 3.74
C THR A 27 -9.71 -1.63 3.28
N ALA A 28 -9.76 -2.47 2.24
CA ALA A 28 -8.56 -3.10 1.68
C ALA A 28 -7.66 -2.08 0.97
N ALA A 29 -8.22 -1.10 0.26
CA ALA A 29 -7.48 -0.03 -0.40
C ALA A 29 -6.79 0.91 0.61
N CYS A 30 -7.42 1.16 1.76
CA CYS A 30 -6.88 1.99 2.84
C CYS A 30 -5.91 1.23 3.77
N PHE A 31 -5.64 -0.05 3.52
CA PHE A 31 -4.79 -0.84 4.41
C PHE A 31 -3.32 -0.36 4.33
N PRO A 32 -2.69 0.04 5.46
CA PRO A 32 -1.40 0.74 5.44
C PRO A 32 -0.18 -0.18 5.26
N VAL A 33 -0.37 -1.49 5.30
CA VAL A 33 0.66 -2.53 5.17
C VAL A 33 0.13 -3.69 4.33
N TYR A 34 1.00 -4.60 3.89
CA TYR A 34 0.56 -5.76 3.09
C TYR A 34 -0.53 -6.57 3.78
N ARG A 35 -0.40 -6.82 5.09
CA ARG A 35 -1.41 -7.56 5.84
C ARG A 35 -1.27 -7.38 7.34
N SER A 36 -2.35 -7.67 8.07
CA SER A 36 -2.33 -7.98 9.50
C SER A 36 -2.02 -9.47 9.73
N TYR A 37 -1.67 -9.81 10.96
CA TYR A 37 -1.34 -11.19 11.37
C TYR A 37 -2.26 -11.66 12.49
N VAL A 38 -3.50 -11.25 12.47
CA VAL A 38 -4.52 -11.67 13.44
C VAL A 38 -4.76 -13.17 13.30
N SER A 39 -4.76 -13.88 14.41
CA SER A 39 -4.94 -15.34 14.43
C SER A 39 -5.93 -15.77 15.50
N PRO A 40 -6.88 -16.66 15.17
CA PRO A 40 -7.81 -17.22 16.16
C PRO A 40 -7.13 -17.96 17.31
N SER A 41 -5.92 -18.49 17.09
CA SER A 41 -5.12 -19.22 18.09
C SER A 41 -4.24 -18.31 18.95
N ALA A 42 -4.00 -17.05 18.53
CA ALA A 42 -3.17 -16.09 19.23
C ALA A 42 -4.04 -14.92 19.74
N LYS A 43 -4.51 -15.01 20.97
CA LYS A 43 -5.26 -13.92 21.64
C LYS A 43 -4.46 -13.41 22.83
N PRO A 44 -4.44 -12.11 23.12
CA PRO A 44 -5.17 -11.04 22.40
C PRO A 44 -4.52 -10.68 21.05
N VAL A 45 -5.30 -9.95 20.22
CA VAL A 45 -4.78 -9.34 18.98
C VAL A 45 -3.64 -8.38 19.34
N SER A 46 -2.61 -8.32 18.51
CA SER A 46 -1.47 -7.44 18.78
C SER A 46 -1.89 -5.95 18.72
N PRO A 47 -1.35 -5.08 19.59
CA PRO A 47 -1.64 -3.64 19.51
C PRO A 47 -1.29 -3.02 18.16
N ALA A 48 -0.32 -3.59 17.44
CA ALA A 48 0.05 -3.15 16.11
C ALA A 48 -1.05 -3.46 15.08
N ASP A 49 -1.59 -4.67 15.11
CA ASP A 49 -2.69 -5.06 14.22
C ASP A 49 -3.99 -4.33 14.54
N GLU A 50 -4.27 -4.09 15.82
CA GLU A 50 -5.41 -3.26 16.22
C GLU A 50 -5.32 -1.85 15.62
N ARG A 51 -4.17 -1.18 15.73
CA ARG A 51 -3.98 0.15 15.15
C ARG A 51 -4.08 0.15 13.62
N ARG A 52 -3.53 -0.86 12.94
CA ARG A 52 -3.57 -0.97 11.47
C ARG A 52 -4.99 -1.15 10.97
N ILE A 53 -5.73 -2.07 11.56
CA ILE A 53 -7.13 -2.34 11.19
C ILE A 53 -8.00 -1.13 11.49
N ALA A 54 -7.90 -0.56 12.70
CA ALA A 54 -8.67 0.62 13.06
C ALA A 54 -8.36 1.81 12.13
N GLY A 55 -7.09 2.07 11.85
CA GLY A 55 -6.69 3.15 10.95
C GLY A 55 -7.16 2.95 9.50
N ALA A 56 -7.15 1.72 9.00
CA ALA A 56 -7.67 1.41 7.67
C ALA A 56 -9.18 1.65 7.59
N VAL A 57 -9.93 1.20 8.60
CA VAL A 57 -11.38 1.37 8.68
C VAL A 57 -11.78 2.84 8.82
N GLU A 58 -11.08 3.62 9.65
CA GLU A 58 -11.40 5.06 9.78
C GLU A 58 -11.14 5.82 8.48
N ARG A 59 -10.03 5.56 7.80
CA ARG A 59 -9.78 6.15 6.47
C ARG A 59 -10.83 5.73 5.45
N ALA A 60 -11.22 4.45 5.44
CA ALA A 60 -12.28 3.99 4.55
C ALA A 60 -13.63 4.69 4.80
N LYS A 61 -13.95 5.01 6.05
CA LYS A 61 -15.14 5.82 6.38
C LYS A 61 -15.03 7.25 5.84
N GLU A 62 -13.85 7.87 5.93
CA GLU A 62 -13.60 9.22 5.42
C GLU A 62 -13.75 9.26 3.89
N GLU A 63 -13.23 8.26 3.18
CA GLU A 63 -13.33 8.15 1.72
C GLU A 63 -14.76 7.78 1.24
N ARG A 64 -15.53 7.08 2.07
CA ARG A 64 -16.89 6.62 1.73
C ARG A 64 -17.93 7.09 2.75
N PRO A 65 -18.15 8.42 2.85
CA PRO A 65 -19.17 8.98 3.75
C PRO A 65 -20.62 8.65 3.33
N ASP A 66 -20.80 8.10 2.13
CA ASP A 66 -22.06 7.60 1.59
C ASP A 66 -22.48 6.25 2.20
N LEU A 67 -21.55 5.50 2.81
CA LEU A 67 -21.80 4.22 3.43
C LEU A 67 -22.05 4.36 4.95
N ASP A 68 -22.82 3.44 5.49
CA ASP A 68 -23.15 3.41 6.91
C ASP A 68 -21.89 3.20 7.79
N ALA A 69 -21.62 4.11 8.70
CA ALA A 69 -20.50 4.02 9.63
C ALA A 69 -20.57 2.78 10.54
N GLY A 70 -21.79 2.30 10.85
CA GLY A 70 -22.00 1.07 11.61
C GLY A 70 -21.56 -0.18 10.87
N LEU A 71 -21.65 -0.18 9.52
CA LEU A 71 -21.11 -1.26 8.69
C LEU A 71 -19.59 -1.35 8.82
N PHE A 72 -18.89 -0.24 8.76
CA PHE A 72 -17.44 -0.18 8.95
C PHE A 72 -17.02 -0.59 10.37
N GLY A 73 -17.80 -0.18 11.40
CA GLY A 73 -17.57 -0.62 12.78
C GLY A 73 -17.72 -2.13 12.93
N PHE A 74 -18.74 -2.70 12.31
CA PHE A 74 -18.94 -4.16 12.29
C PHE A 74 -17.80 -4.88 11.56
N LEU A 75 -17.35 -4.36 10.42
CA LEU A 75 -16.22 -4.91 9.70
C LEU A 75 -14.94 -4.88 10.56
N ALA A 76 -14.67 -3.78 11.27
CA ALA A 76 -13.53 -3.70 12.19
C ALA A 76 -13.60 -4.79 13.27
N ASP A 77 -14.78 -4.99 13.87
CA ASP A 77 -14.98 -6.01 14.90
C ASP A 77 -14.77 -7.43 14.38
N LEU A 78 -15.17 -7.70 13.13
CA LEU A 78 -14.90 -8.97 12.44
C LEU A 78 -13.41 -9.19 12.22
N LEU A 79 -12.71 -8.18 11.68
CA LEU A 79 -11.29 -8.27 11.37
C LEU A 79 -10.42 -8.39 12.63
N LEU A 80 -10.89 -7.86 13.77
CA LEU A 80 -10.26 -7.98 15.08
C LEU A 80 -10.64 -9.26 15.84
N LEU A 81 -11.37 -10.18 15.20
CA LEU A 81 -11.83 -11.43 15.79
C LEU A 81 -12.62 -11.22 17.11
N ARG A 82 -13.42 -10.16 17.20
CA ARG A 82 -14.32 -9.91 18.34
C ARG A 82 -15.54 -10.83 18.35
N PHE A 83 -15.80 -11.50 17.23
CA PHE A 83 -16.80 -12.54 17.08
C PHE A 83 -16.13 -13.91 16.97
N ASP A 84 -16.73 -14.93 17.56
CA ASP A 84 -16.11 -16.26 17.69
C ASP A 84 -16.66 -17.31 16.70
N GLY A 85 -17.50 -16.90 15.76
CA GLY A 85 -18.09 -17.77 14.75
C GLY A 85 -17.09 -18.26 13.70
N PRO A 86 -17.30 -19.42 13.07
CA PRO A 86 -16.39 -19.95 12.05
C PRO A 86 -16.35 -19.10 10.78
N LEU A 87 -17.47 -18.51 10.36
CA LEU A 87 -17.53 -17.65 9.17
C LEU A 87 -16.86 -16.30 9.41
N GLU A 88 -16.98 -15.76 10.62
CA GLU A 88 -16.33 -14.51 11.05
C GLU A 88 -14.80 -14.66 11.04
N LYS A 89 -14.30 -15.76 11.61
CA LYS A 89 -12.87 -16.10 11.59
C LYS A 89 -12.34 -16.28 10.16
N ASP A 90 -13.09 -17.00 9.33
CA ASP A 90 -12.73 -17.23 7.94
C ASP A 90 -12.70 -15.92 7.14
N LEU A 91 -13.66 -15.01 7.36
CA LEU A 91 -13.66 -13.69 6.75
C LEU A 91 -12.38 -12.88 7.10
N ALA A 92 -12.03 -12.83 8.40
CA ALA A 92 -10.84 -12.12 8.84
C ALA A 92 -9.56 -12.69 8.21
N LEU A 93 -9.43 -14.02 8.17
CA LEU A 93 -8.27 -14.68 7.57
C LEU A 93 -8.18 -14.49 6.06
N GLN A 94 -9.30 -14.56 5.34
CA GLN A 94 -9.33 -14.33 3.89
C GLN A 94 -9.07 -12.85 3.56
N PHE A 95 -9.59 -11.92 4.35
CA PHE A 95 -9.30 -10.50 4.18
C PHE A 95 -7.79 -10.22 4.29
N GLN A 96 -7.11 -10.78 5.30
CA GLN A 96 -5.65 -10.65 5.45
C GLN A 96 -4.88 -11.20 4.24
N GLN A 97 -5.36 -12.28 3.63
CA GLN A 97 -4.73 -12.84 2.43
C GLN A 97 -4.99 -11.96 1.20
N LEU A 98 -6.10 -11.23 1.16
CA LEU A 98 -6.45 -10.35 0.04
C LEU A 98 -5.64 -9.05 0.05
N THR A 99 -5.41 -8.45 1.22
CA THR A 99 -4.75 -7.13 1.32
C THR A 99 -3.32 -7.13 0.79
N GLY A 100 -2.57 -8.23 0.94
CA GLY A 100 -1.22 -8.37 0.39
C GLY A 100 -1.18 -8.23 -1.13
N PRO A 101 -1.85 -9.10 -1.90
CA PRO A 101 -1.96 -8.97 -3.34
C PRO A 101 -2.60 -7.65 -3.80
N ALA A 102 -3.58 -7.11 -3.06
CA ALA A 102 -4.19 -5.83 -3.39
C ALA A 102 -3.17 -4.68 -3.37
N MET A 103 -2.34 -4.61 -2.33
CA MET A 103 -1.26 -3.64 -2.25
C MET A 103 -0.20 -3.88 -3.33
N ALA A 104 0.30 -5.11 -3.47
CA ALA A 104 1.34 -5.44 -4.45
C ALA A 104 0.90 -5.11 -5.88
N LYS A 105 -0.33 -5.46 -6.28
CA LYS A 105 -0.82 -5.22 -7.64
C LYS A 105 -1.34 -3.80 -7.85
N GLY A 106 -2.06 -3.23 -6.88
CA GLY A 106 -2.61 -1.88 -6.97
C GLY A 106 -1.56 -0.79 -6.84
N VAL A 107 -0.70 -0.87 -5.84
CA VAL A 107 0.32 0.15 -5.56
C VAL A 107 1.60 -0.13 -6.35
N GLU A 108 2.26 -1.26 -6.11
CA GLU A 108 3.62 -1.48 -6.62
C GLU A 108 3.65 -1.80 -8.11
N ASP A 109 2.73 -2.62 -8.61
CA ASP A 109 2.69 -3.03 -10.03
C ASP A 109 1.80 -2.13 -10.90
N THR A 110 1.10 -1.15 -10.33
CA THR A 110 0.26 -0.22 -11.08
C THR A 110 0.58 1.24 -10.78
N ALA A 111 0.37 1.71 -9.55
CA ALA A 111 0.56 3.12 -9.21
C ALA A 111 2.01 3.56 -9.35
N PHE A 112 2.98 2.73 -8.96
CA PHE A 112 4.41 3.05 -9.08
C PHE A 112 4.92 3.17 -10.52
N TYR A 113 4.24 2.59 -11.47
CA TYR A 113 4.55 2.76 -12.90
C TYR A 113 3.88 4.00 -13.53
N ARG A 114 3.07 4.71 -12.75
CA ARG A 114 2.40 5.95 -13.15
C ARG A 114 2.86 7.18 -12.38
N TYR A 115 3.48 6.98 -11.23
CA TYR A 115 4.00 8.04 -10.37
C TYR A 115 5.51 8.21 -10.60
N ASN A 116 5.89 9.06 -11.55
CA ASN A 116 7.25 9.14 -12.07
C ASN A 116 8.05 10.35 -11.53
N ARG A 117 7.75 10.83 -10.33
CA ARG A 117 8.46 11.96 -9.71
C ARG A 117 9.97 11.66 -9.56
N LEU A 118 10.30 10.56 -8.91
CA LEU A 118 11.64 9.97 -8.82
C LEU A 118 11.47 8.46 -8.67
N THR A 119 11.68 7.73 -9.76
CA THR A 119 11.30 6.31 -9.84
C THR A 119 12.15 5.39 -8.97
N GLY A 120 13.31 5.86 -8.49
CA GLY A 120 14.13 5.16 -7.51
C GLY A 120 13.46 4.98 -6.14
N LEU A 121 12.44 5.80 -5.82
CA LEU A 121 11.64 5.68 -4.59
C LEU A 121 10.49 4.68 -4.72
N ASN A 122 10.12 4.30 -5.95
CA ASN A 122 9.02 3.40 -6.23
C ASN A 122 9.50 1.95 -6.09
N GLU A 123 9.68 1.51 -4.86
CA GLU A 123 10.25 0.20 -4.57
C GLU A 123 9.31 -0.61 -3.65
N VAL A 124 9.49 -1.92 -3.61
CA VAL A 124 8.73 -2.85 -2.76
C VAL A 124 8.71 -2.35 -1.31
N GLY A 125 7.52 -2.16 -0.76
CA GLY A 125 7.32 -1.60 0.58
C GLY A 125 7.70 -0.12 0.73
N GLY A 126 8.06 0.55 -0.37
CA GLY A 126 8.42 1.98 -0.37
C GLY A 126 7.21 2.90 -0.32
N ASP A 127 7.43 4.11 0.15
CA ASP A 127 6.49 5.23 0.06
C ASP A 127 7.15 6.38 -0.71
N PRO A 128 6.78 6.60 -1.99
CA PRO A 128 7.36 7.70 -2.78
C PRO A 128 6.97 9.10 -2.25
N GLY A 129 6.05 9.19 -1.28
CA GLY A 129 5.75 10.41 -0.54
C GLY A 129 6.83 10.76 0.49
N LEU A 130 7.56 9.77 0.99
CA LEU A 130 8.72 9.94 1.87
C LEU A 130 9.99 10.08 1.03
N PHE A 131 10.41 11.32 0.80
CA PHE A 131 11.55 11.59 -0.08
C PHE A 131 12.91 11.21 0.52
N GLY A 132 13.02 11.19 1.84
CA GLY A 132 14.23 10.80 2.56
C GLY A 132 14.00 10.73 4.06
N VAL A 133 15.01 10.27 4.78
CA VAL A 133 15.04 10.21 6.24
C VAL A 133 16.28 10.92 6.76
N SER A 134 16.23 11.46 7.99
CA SER A 134 17.42 12.02 8.61
C SER A 134 18.39 10.93 9.04
N PRO A 135 19.70 11.27 9.26
CA PRO A 135 20.65 10.32 9.82
C PRO A 135 20.18 9.71 11.14
N GLU A 136 19.54 10.51 12.00
CA GLU A 136 19.02 10.07 13.28
C GLU A 136 17.91 9.03 13.10
N GLN A 137 16.94 9.29 12.22
CA GLN A 137 15.86 8.35 11.87
C GLN A 137 16.42 7.05 11.28
N PHE A 138 17.47 7.13 10.46
CA PHE A 138 18.14 5.95 9.93
C PHE A 138 18.77 5.11 11.03
N HIS A 139 19.48 5.74 11.98
CA HIS A 139 20.09 5.04 13.09
C HIS A 139 19.07 4.43 14.06
N GLU A 140 17.97 5.13 14.34
CA GLU A 140 16.85 4.61 15.13
C GLU A 140 16.24 3.37 14.46
N ALA A 141 15.95 3.44 13.16
CA ALA A 141 15.40 2.30 12.43
C ALA A 141 16.36 1.08 12.43
N CYS A 142 17.68 1.31 12.36
CA CYS A 142 18.68 0.26 12.44
C CYS A 142 18.73 -0.36 13.86
N ALA A 143 18.63 0.47 14.91
CA ALA A 143 18.60 0.00 16.30
C ALA A 143 17.34 -0.85 16.56
N ASP A 144 16.17 -0.37 16.16
CA ASP A 144 14.91 -1.10 16.26
C ASP A 144 14.94 -2.43 15.49
N ALA A 145 15.50 -2.44 14.31
CA ALA A 145 15.63 -3.66 13.52
C ALA A 145 16.56 -4.68 14.20
N ARG A 146 17.67 -4.21 14.81
CA ARG A 146 18.59 -5.06 15.57
C ARG A 146 17.92 -5.67 16.80
N GLU A 147 17.10 -4.91 17.50
CA GLU A 147 16.42 -5.37 18.72
C GLU A 147 15.24 -6.30 18.40
N SER A 148 14.37 -5.88 17.46
CA SER A 148 13.11 -6.58 17.17
C SER A 148 13.26 -7.75 16.20
N ARG A 149 14.28 -7.71 15.31
CA ARG A 149 14.46 -8.67 14.21
C ARG A 149 15.94 -9.01 13.96
N PRO A 150 16.69 -9.48 14.97
CA PRO A 150 18.15 -9.66 14.89
C PRO A 150 18.61 -10.68 13.83
N PHE A 151 17.71 -11.57 13.41
CA PHE A 151 18.00 -12.62 12.41
C PHE A 151 17.38 -12.34 11.05
N SER A 152 16.98 -11.11 10.76
CA SER A 152 16.47 -10.74 9.46
C SER A 152 17.54 -10.86 8.37
N LEU A 153 17.17 -11.44 7.24
CA LEU A 153 18.00 -11.42 6.05
C LEU A 153 17.91 -10.04 5.38
N LEU A 154 19.06 -9.50 4.99
CA LEU A 154 19.16 -8.23 4.29
C LEU A 154 19.63 -8.49 2.85
N ALA A 155 18.94 -7.88 1.91
CA ALA A 155 19.33 -7.88 0.51
C ALA A 155 19.01 -6.52 -0.11
N SER A 156 19.96 -5.97 -0.86
CA SER A 156 19.77 -4.70 -1.59
C SER A 156 19.00 -4.89 -2.90
N THR A 157 19.03 -6.10 -3.44
CA THR A 157 18.28 -6.51 -4.65
C THR A 157 17.70 -7.91 -4.46
N THR A 158 16.43 -8.08 -4.80
CA THR A 158 15.72 -9.37 -4.79
C THR A 158 15.00 -9.56 -6.11
N HIS A 159 14.38 -10.72 -6.33
CA HIS A 159 13.56 -11.00 -7.51
C HIS A 159 12.32 -10.09 -7.63
N ASP A 160 11.88 -9.48 -6.53
CA ASP A 160 10.71 -8.58 -6.49
C ASP A 160 11.08 -7.09 -6.57
N THR A 161 12.36 -6.72 -6.41
CA THR A 161 12.75 -5.31 -6.50
C THR A 161 12.41 -4.75 -7.88
N LYS A 162 11.85 -3.54 -7.91
CA LYS A 162 11.46 -2.89 -9.17
C LYS A 162 12.67 -2.48 -10.00
N ARG A 163 13.77 -2.16 -9.34
CA ARG A 163 15.06 -1.83 -9.94
C ARG A 163 16.22 -2.39 -9.11
N SER A 164 17.32 -2.76 -9.77
CA SER A 164 18.53 -3.20 -9.08
C SER A 164 19.15 -2.08 -8.24
N GLU A 165 19.96 -2.43 -7.27
CA GLU A 165 20.60 -1.49 -6.34
C GLU A 165 21.43 -0.43 -7.02
N ASP A 166 22.19 -0.80 -8.06
CA ASP A 166 23.02 0.13 -8.84
C ASP A 166 22.17 1.12 -9.65
N VAL A 167 21.03 0.70 -10.19
CA VAL A 167 20.09 1.58 -10.88
C VAL A 167 19.47 2.56 -9.88
N ARG A 168 19.06 2.10 -8.70
CA ARG A 168 18.53 2.99 -7.66
C ARG A 168 19.55 4.01 -7.19
N ALA A 169 20.82 3.60 -7.01
CA ALA A 169 21.90 4.50 -6.62
C ALA A 169 22.15 5.59 -7.68
N ARG A 170 22.07 5.24 -8.97
CA ARG A 170 22.17 6.21 -10.06
C ARG A 170 20.99 7.15 -10.12
N LEU A 171 19.76 6.65 -9.92
CA LEU A 171 18.56 7.47 -9.86
C LEU A 171 18.58 8.45 -8.68
N ALA A 172 19.12 8.04 -7.54
CA ALA A 172 19.26 8.92 -6.37
C ALA A 172 20.10 10.17 -6.68
N LEU A 173 21.12 10.05 -7.54
CA LEU A 173 21.94 11.17 -7.98
C LEU A 173 21.12 12.29 -8.63
N LEU A 174 20.02 11.99 -9.28
CA LEU A 174 19.16 13.00 -9.91
C LEU A 174 18.61 14.02 -8.92
N SER A 175 18.42 13.60 -7.65
CA SER A 175 17.99 14.48 -6.57
C SER A 175 19.09 15.44 -6.09
N GLU A 176 20.36 15.13 -6.36
CA GLU A 176 21.51 15.95 -5.98
C GLU A 176 21.87 16.99 -7.07
N ILE A 177 21.38 16.79 -8.30
CA ILE A 177 21.68 17.66 -9.45
C ILE A 177 20.38 18.14 -10.14
N PRO A 178 19.37 18.63 -9.41
CA PRO A 178 18.02 18.87 -9.95
C PRO A 178 18.00 19.88 -11.10
N GLU A 179 18.81 20.93 -11.06
CA GLU A 179 18.88 21.96 -12.13
C GLU A 179 19.42 21.36 -13.42
N ARG A 180 20.52 20.63 -13.34
CA ARG A 180 21.15 19.96 -14.50
C ARG A 180 20.22 18.90 -15.09
N TRP A 181 19.52 18.18 -14.22
CA TRP A 181 18.52 17.19 -14.63
C TRP A 181 17.36 17.86 -15.38
N ALA A 182 16.80 18.93 -14.82
CA ALA A 182 15.72 19.68 -15.44
C ALA A 182 16.11 20.26 -16.81
N GLU A 183 17.34 20.76 -16.98
CA GLU A 183 17.87 21.23 -18.27
C GLU A 183 17.97 20.09 -19.28
N ALA A 184 18.47 18.93 -18.86
CA ALA A 184 18.58 17.75 -19.72
C ALA A 184 17.21 17.29 -20.20
N VAL A 185 16.23 17.17 -19.29
CA VAL A 185 14.84 16.78 -19.60
C VAL A 185 14.21 17.76 -20.59
N ARG A 186 14.33 19.08 -20.37
CA ARG A 186 13.77 20.08 -21.31
C ARG A 186 14.37 19.95 -22.69
N ARG A 187 15.70 19.78 -22.78
CA ARG A 187 16.42 19.60 -24.04
C ARG A 187 15.99 18.33 -24.78
N TRP A 188 15.84 17.22 -24.08
CA TRP A 188 15.39 15.95 -24.65
C TRP A 188 13.93 16.01 -25.09
N ALA A 189 13.06 16.55 -24.26
CA ALA A 189 11.64 16.73 -24.60
C ALA A 189 11.45 17.61 -25.85
N GLY A 190 12.26 18.68 -26.00
CA GLY A 190 12.24 19.50 -27.20
C GLY A 190 12.67 18.74 -28.46
N ARG A 191 13.72 17.92 -28.37
CA ARG A 191 14.22 17.10 -29.48
C ARG A 191 13.25 15.97 -29.84
N ASN A 192 12.67 15.32 -28.84
CA ASN A 192 11.83 14.14 -29.01
C ASN A 192 10.39 14.48 -29.37
N GLY A 193 9.96 15.73 -29.19
CA GLY A 193 8.60 16.18 -29.54
C GLY A 193 8.17 15.85 -30.96
N ARG A 194 9.10 15.87 -31.94
CA ARG A 194 8.85 15.49 -33.34
C ARG A 194 8.56 14.00 -33.55
N HIS A 195 8.90 13.14 -32.60
CA HIS A 195 8.69 11.70 -32.68
C HIS A 195 7.37 11.26 -32.04
N ARG A 196 6.69 12.17 -31.34
CA ARG A 196 5.39 11.89 -30.75
C ARG A 196 4.32 11.79 -31.84
N ARG A 197 3.49 10.75 -31.77
CA ARG A 197 2.36 10.53 -32.68
C ARG A 197 1.09 10.33 -31.87
N ASP A 198 0.03 11.00 -32.23
CA ASP A 198 -1.28 10.89 -31.57
C ASP A 198 -1.22 11.07 -30.04
N GLY A 199 -0.32 11.94 -29.57
CA GLY A 199 -0.12 12.20 -28.15
C GLY A 199 0.72 11.16 -27.40
N ALA A 200 1.19 10.10 -28.05
CA ALA A 200 1.99 9.04 -27.45
C ALA A 200 3.50 9.17 -27.80
N PRO A 201 4.40 8.89 -26.85
CA PRO A 201 4.13 8.74 -25.41
C PRO A 201 3.59 10.04 -24.79
N ASP A 202 2.77 9.94 -23.74
CA ASP A 202 2.42 11.13 -22.96
C ASP A 202 3.64 11.65 -22.18
N ARG A 203 3.51 12.85 -21.59
CA ARG A 203 4.65 13.50 -20.92
C ARG A 203 5.17 12.74 -19.70
N ASN A 204 4.31 12.07 -18.97
CA ASN A 204 4.70 11.29 -17.80
C ASN A 204 5.45 10.02 -18.21
N THR A 205 4.97 9.33 -19.24
CA THR A 205 5.65 8.16 -19.82
C THR A 205 7.00 8.54 -20.42
N GLU A 206 7.08 9.67 -21.15
CA GLU A 206 8.32 10.19 -21.69
C GLU A 206 9.34 10.48 -20.58
N TYR A 207 8.89 11.07 -19.46
CA TYR A 207 9.75 11.36 -18.31
C TYR A 207 10.23 10.07 -17.61
N LEU A 208 9.40 9.02 -17.55
CA LEU A 208 9.83 7.71 -17.08
C LEU A 208 11.02 7.16 -17.89
N PHE A 209 10.97 7.31 -19.20
CA PHE A 209 12.06 6.85 -20.08
C PHE A 209 13.37 7.64 -19.91
N TYR A 210 13.30 8.87 -19.41
CA TYR A 210 14.49 9.68 -19.17
C TYR A 210 15.21 9.31 -17.87
N GLN A 211 14.50 8.73 -16.91
CA GLN A 211 15.05 8.23 -15.66
C GLN A 211 15.67 6.84 -15.82
#